data_13ff02d2feb1f0c0598db10e5be8e5d4
#
_entry.id   13ff02d2feb1f0c0598db10e5be8e5d4
#
_cell.length_a   1.000
_cell.length_b   1.000
_cell.length_c   1.000
_cell.angle_alpha   90.00
_cell.angle_beta   90.00
_cell.angle_gamma   90.00
#
_symmetry.space_group_name_H-M   'P 1'
#
loop_
_entity.id
_entity.type
_entity.pdbx_description
1 polymer ?
#
loop_
_entity_poly.entity_id
_entity_poly.type
_entity_poly.pdbx_seq_one_letter_code
_entity_poly.pdbx_strand_id
1 'polypeptide(L)'
;MVALLLGTATLPSLARKKKRVKAVAAEQDTIPANDKKRFDYFFLEAIRQQGAGNYSAAFDLLEHARAINPHAAEVYYFQSVYYSQMKKDSVALACLEKAVSLNPENQTYPERLAQYYIGNQQYDKAIESYELIYAHNHDNTDALRILLQLYQQKNDFSKMLSTIARLEKEEGESEQFTLSKMR
;
A
#
# COMPACT_ATOMS: atom_id res chain seq x y z
N MET A 1 -12.10 -31.78 -40.33
CA MET A 1 -11.00 -31.54 -39.38
C MET A 1 -10.77 -30.05 -39.31
N VAL A 2 -11.32 -29.40 -38.28
CA VAL A 2 -11.18 -27.96 -38.08
C VAL A 2 -10.38 -27.77 -36.78
N ALA A 3 -9.13 -27.29 -36.94
CA ALA A 3 -8.24 -27.03 -35.83
C ALA A 3 -8.64 -25.68 -35.15
N LEU A 4 -9.09 -25.74 -33.90
CA LEU A 4 -9.30 -24.58 -33.05
C LEU A 4 -7.94 -24.09 -32.51
N LEU A 5 -7.45 -22.97 -33.02
CA LEU A 5 -6.34 -22.21 -32.45
C LEU A 5 -6.84 -21.45 -31.23
N LEU A 6 -6.57 -21.97 -30.03
CA LEU A 6 -6.70 -21.24 -28.78
C LEU A 6 -5.54 -20.23 -28.67
N GLY A 7 -5.82 -18.99 -29.05
CA GLY A 7 -4.92 -17.88 -28.83
C GLY A 7 -4.86 -17.54 -27.34
N THR A 8 -3.72 -17.80 -26.69
CA THR A 8 -3.42 -17.31 -25.33
C THR A 8 -3.20 -15.81 -25.39
N ALA A 9 -4.22 -15.04 -25.05
CA ALA A 9 -4.10 -13.61 -24.85
C ALA A 9 -3.31 -13.35 -23.55
N THR A 10 -2.00 -13.20 -23.68
CA THR A 10 -1.15 -12.71 -22.58
C THR A 10 -1.49 -11.26 -22.29
N LEU A 11 -1.92 -10.98 -21.06
CA LEU A 11 -2.30 -9.66 -20.58
C LEU A 11 -1.10 -8.68 -20.63
N PRO A 12 -1.09 -7.68 -21.52
CA PRO A 12 0.06 -6.75 -21.64
C PRO A 12 0.09 -5.69 -20.55
N SER A 13 -0.90 -5.64 -19.65
CA SER A 13 -1.06 -4.55 -18.66
C SER A 13 -0.09 -4.66 -17.47
N LEU A 14 0.17 -5.86 -16.97
CA LEU A 14 1.06 -6.10 -15.82
C LEU A 14 2.54 -5.84 -16.16
N ALA A 15 2.99 -6.24 -17.34
CA ALA A 15 4.36 -5.98 -17.79
C ALA A 15 4.62 -4.47 -18.00
N ARG A 16 3.62 -3.75 -18.49
CA ARG A 16 3.69 -2.29 -18.70
C ARG A 16 3.71 -1.53 -17.36
N LYS A 17 2.97 -2.01 -16.35
CA LYS A 17 2.96 -1.45 -14.98
C LYS A 17 4.30 -1.70 -14.28
N LYS A 18 4.88 -2.91 -14.35
CA LYS A 18 6.22 -3.24 -13.82
C LYS A 18 7.33 -2.41 -14.47
N LYS A 19 7.28 -2.20 -15.79
CA LYS A 19 8.28 -1.40 -16.50
C LYS A 19 8.22 0.08 -16.12
N ARG A 20 7.02 0.61 -15.84
CA ARG A 20 6.80 1.99 -15.42
C ARG A 20 7.26 2.22 -13.97
N VAL A 21 7.01 1.27 -13.07
CA VAL A 21 7.48 1.30 -11.68
C VAL A 21 9.01 1.25 -11.60
N LYS A 22 9.64 0.38 -12.41
CA LYS A 22 11.10 0.29 -12.49
C LYS A 22 11.74 1.56 -13.06
N ALA A 23 11.06 2.24 -14.00
CA ALA A 23 11.52 3.51 -14.55
C ALA A 23 11.43 4.65 -13.50
N VAL A 24 10.35 4.70 -12.72
CA VAL A 24 10.17 5.70 -11.65
C VAL A 24 11.17 5.47 -10.52
N ALA A 25 11.43 4.21 -10.12
CA ALA A 25 12.46 3.89 -9.14
C ALA A 25 13.88 4.25 -9.62
N ALA A 26 14.16 4.08 -10.92
CA ALA A 26 15.45 4.49 -11.51
C ALA A 26 15.59 6.02 -11.62
N GLU A 27 14.48 6.76 -11.72
CA GLU A 27 14.48 8.22 -11.75
C GLU A 27 14.72 8.83 -10.35
N GLN A 28 14.38 8.08 -9.27
CA GLN A 28 14.69 8.47 -7.88
C GLN A 28 16.20 8.51 -7.59
N ASP A 29 16.99 7.69 -8.28
CA ASP A 29 18.46 7.67 -8.12
C ASP A 29 19.18 8.78 -8.94
N THR A 30 18.47 9.61 -9.68
CA THR A 30 19.06 10.58 -10.62
C THR A 30 19.06 12.03 -10.14
N ILE A 31 18.64 12.31 -8.90
CA ILE A 31 18.80 13.69 -8.40
C ILE A 31 20.29 14.02 -8.22
N PRO A 32 20.73 15.27 -8.56
CA PRO A 32 22.11 15.70 -8.41
C PRO A 32 22.61 15.46 -6.98
N ALA A 33 23.89 15.09 -6.84
CA ALA A 33 24.47 14.74 -5.53
C ALA A 33 24.31 15.86 -4.48
N ASN A 34 24.32 17.12 -4.88
CA ASN A 34 24.07 18.25 -3.98
C ASN A 34 22.61 18.30 -3.52
N ASP A 35 21.66 18.04 -4.44
CA ASP A 35 20.25 18.01 -4.09
C ASP A 35 19.90 16.80 -3.25
N LYS A 36 20.58 15.67 -3.46
CA LYS A 36 20.45 14.50 -2.58
C LYS A 36 20.86 14.84 -1.14
N LYS A 37 22.01 15.50 -0.94
CA LYS A 37 22.45 15.93 0.41
C LYS A 37 21.47 16.91 1.06
N ARG A 38 20.91 17.83 0.27
CA ARG A 38 19.90 18.78 0.76
C ARG A 38 18.59 18.08 1.11
N PHE A 39 18.14 17.15 0.26
CA PHE A 39 16.97 16.31 0.51
C PHE A 39 17.15 15.52 1.82
N ASP A 40 18.26 14.79 1.96
CA ASP A 40 18.57 14.00 3.16
C ASP A 40 18.55 14.87 4.43
N TYR A 41 19.15 16.08 4.35
CA TYR A 41 19.13 17.02 5.48
C TYR A 41 17.70 17.41 5.88
N PHE A 42 16.87 17.86 4.93
CA PHE A 42 15.51 18.29 5.24
C PHE A 42 14.64 17.13 5.71
N PHE A 43 14.77 15.97 5.09
CA PHE A 43 13.99 14.80 5.46
C PHE A 43 14.36 14.29 6.86
N LEU A 44 15.64 14.10 7.15
CA LEU A 44 16.11 13.63 8.47
C LEU A 44 15.80 14.64 9.56
N GLU A 45 15.92 15.93 9.28
CA GLU A 45 15.56 16.97 10.23
C GLU A 45 14.05 16.99 10.48
N ALA A 46 13.21 16.75 9.46
CA ALA A 46 11.77 16.59 9.63
C ALA A 46 11.44 15.44 10.60
N ILE A 47 12.08 14.29 10.43
CA ILE A 47 11.90 13.14 11.34
C ILE A 47 12.35 13.48 12.77
N ARG A 48 13.46 14.21 12.93
CA ARG A 48 13.93 14.67 14.23
C ARG A 48 12.94 15.63 14.91
N GLN A 49 12.42 16.60 14.15
CA GLN A 49 11.43 17.55 14.66
C GLN A 49 10.11 16.85 15.03
N GLN A 50 9.69 15.86 14.24
CA GLN A 50 8.54 15.02 14.59
C GLN A 50 8.75 14.30 15.92
N GLY A 51 9.90 13.68 16.12
CA GLY A 51 10.26 12.99 17.37
C GLY A 51 10.32 13.93 18.57
N ALA A 52 10.61 15.22 18.36
CA ALA A 52 10.62 16.26 19.37
C ALA A 52 9.22 16.89 19.61
N GLY A 53 8.18 16.46 18.87
CA GLY A 53 6.83 17.02 18.96
C GLY A 53 6.62 18.35 18.21
N ASN A 54 7.61 18.82 17.47
CA ASN A 54 7.56 20.06 16.68
C ASN A 54 6.90 19.82 15.32
N TYR A 55 5.62 19.45 15.30
CA TYR A 55 4.92 18.96 14.11
C TYR A 55 4.83 19.99 12.97
N SER A 56 4.67 21.29 13.28
CA SER A 56 4.65 22.34 12.26
C SER A 56 5.99 22.43 11.55
N ALA A 57 7.10 22.50 12.30
CA ALA A 57 8.44 22.54 11.72
C ALA A 57 8.76 21.28 10.91
N ALA A 58 8.33 20.11 11.38
CA ALA A 58 8.50 18.86 10.66
C ALA A 58 7.76 18.89 9.32
N PHE A 59 6.53 19.39 9.30
CA PHE A 59 5.74 19.50 8.08
C PHE A 59 6.38 20.46 7.05
N ASP A 60 6.85 21.64 7.51
CA ASP A 60 7.53 22.61 6.63
C ASP A 60 8.81 22.00 6.01
N LEU A 61 9.57 21.26 6.81
CA LEU A 61 10.76 20.54 6.33
C LEU A 61 10.43 19.45 5.30
N LEU A 62 9.32 18.73 5.47
CA LEU A 62 8.82 17.78 4.46
C LEU A 62 8.41 18.47 3.16
N GLU A 63 7.82 19.67 3.22
CA GLU A 63 7.54 20.46 2.01
C GLU A 63 8.83 20.87 1.28
N HIS A 64 9.88 21.25 2.01
CA HIS A 64 11.19 21.52 1.42
C HIS A 64 11.82 20.25 0.79
N ALA A 65 11.74 19.11 1.49
CA ALA A 65 12.22 17.84 0.95
C ALA A 65 11.47 17.45 -0.33
N ARG A 66 10.14 17.61 -0.36
CA ARG A 66 9.30 17.36 -1.54
C ARG A 66 9.66 18.25 -2.72
N ALA A 67 9.96 19.53 -2.47
CA ALA A 67 10.35 20.46 -3.53
C ALA A 67 11.70 20.06 -4.19
N ILE A 68 12.59 19.42 -3.43
CA ILE A 68 13.87 18.94 -3.94
C ILE A 68 13.71 17.60 -4.66
N ASN A 69 12.96 16.65 -4.06
CA ASN A 69 12.69 15.35 -4.65
C ASN A 69 11.17 15.06 -4.68
N PRO A 70 10.47 15.42 -5.75
CA PRO A 70 9.04 15.15 -5.89
C PRO A 70 8.69 13.68 -6.14
N HIS A 71 9.70 12.80 -6.24
CA HIS A 71 9.53 11.35 -6.41
C HIS A 71 9.84 10.55 -5.13
N ALA A 72 10.12 11.22 -4.01
CA ALA A 72 10.38 10.58 -2.74
C ALA A 72 9.05 10.08 -2.10
N ALA A 73 8.80 8.78 -2.20
CA ALA A 73 7.57 8.16 -1.69
C ALA A 73 7.38 8.39 -0.18
N GLU A 74 8.48 8.32 0.58
CA GLU A 74 8.50 8.52 2.03
C GLU A 74 7.98 9.90 2.44
N VAL A 75 8.27 10.94 1.66
CA VAL A 75 7.79 12.30 1.98
C VAL A 75 6.26 12.35 1.89
N TYR A 76 5.68 11.78 0.83
CA TYR A 76 4.22 11.72 0.69
C TYR A 76 3.57 10.89 1.80
N TYR A 77 4.20 9.78 2.20
CA TYR A 77 3.72 8.97 3.31
C TYR A 77 3.66 9.78 4.61
N PHE A 78 4.73 10.48 4.97
CA PHE A 78 4.73 11.31 6.17
C PHE A 78 3.75 12.48 6.07
N GLN A 79 3.67 13.16 4.91
CA GLN A 79 2.69 14.22 4.70
C GLN A 79 1.25 13.73 4.87
N SER A 80 0.94 12.50 4.45
CA SER A 80 -0.39 11.91 4.63
C SER A 80 -0.80 11.83 6.10
N VAL A 81 0.15 11.51 6.98
CA VAL A 81 -0.09 11.46 8.43
C VAL A 81 -0.46 12.85 8.96
N TYR A 82 0.26 13.90 8.56
CA TYR A 82 -0.04 15.27 8.97
C TYR A 82 -1.39 15.75 8.42
N TYR A 83 -1.68 15.50 7.15
CA TYR A 83 -2.97 15.88 6.56
C TYR A 83 -4.15 15.17 7.23
N SER A 84 -3.98 13.90 7.62
CA SER A 84 -4.99 13.16 8.38
C SER A 84 -5.22 13.77 9.76
N GLN A 85 -4.16 14.17 10.48
CA GLN A 85 -4.27 14.86 11.75
C GLN A 85 -4.97 16.23 11.62
N MET A 86 -4.76 16.93 10.50
CA MET A 86 -5.45 18.18 10.16
C MET A 86 -6.89 17.97 9.66
N LYS A 87 -7.39 16.72 9.63
CA LYS A 87 -8.72 16.34 9.08
C LYS A 87 -8.89 16.73 7.61
N LYS A 88 -7.79 16.77 6.86
CA LYS A 88 -7.76 16.98 5.41
C LYS A 88 -7.72 15.63 4.68
N ASP A 89 -8.75 14.84 4.89
CA ASP A 89 -8.76 13.41 4.52
C ASP A 89 -8.55 13.17 3.02
N SER A 90 -9.13 13.98 2.16
CA SER A 90 -8.94 13.85 0.71
C SER A 90 -7.48 14.07 0.28
N VAL A 91 -6.78 15.01 0.93
CA VAL A 91 -5.37 15.28 0.66
C VAL A 91 -4.48 14.17 1.23
N ALA A 92 -4.79 13.69 2.44
CA ALA A 92 -4.12 12.55 3.06
C ALA A 92 -4.18 11.31 2.17
N LEU A 93 -5.39 11.01 1.64
CA LEU A 93 -5.59 9.91 0.71
C LEU A 93 -4.75 10.08 -0.57
N ALA A 94 -4.79 11.26 -1.19
CA ALA A 94 -4.00 11.52 -2.40
C ALA A 94 -2.48 11.35 -2.16
N CYS A 95 -1.99 11.76 -0.98
CA CYS A 95 -0.61 11.53 -0.59
C CYS A 95 -0.29 10.03 -0.42
N LEU A 96 -1.16 9.24 0.23
CA LEU A 96 -0.97 7.79 0.36
C LEU A 96 -0.96 7.09 -1.01
N GLU A 97 -1.92 7.41 -1.87
CA GLU A 97 -1.97 6.88 -3.24
C GLU A 97 -0.70 7.22 -4.03
N LYS A 98 -0.18 8.45 -3.84
CA LYS A 98 1.07 8.86 -4.45
C LYS A 98 2.26 8.07 -3.91
N ALA A 99 2.36 7.87 -2.59
CA ALA A 99 3.42 7.08 -1.97
C ALA A 99 3.43 5.63 -2.50
N VAL A 100 2.26 4.98 -2.56
CA VAL A 100 2.10 3.63 -3.14
C VAL A 100 2.52 3.61 -4.61
N SER A 101 2.12 4.62 -5.39
CA SER A 101 2.46 4.68 -6.82
C SER A 101 3.95 4.86 -7.08
N LEU A 102 4.66 5.55 -6.19
CA LEU A 102 6.10 5.81 -6.29
C LEU A 102 6.93 4.61 -5.82
N ASN A 103 6.51 3.93 -4.74
CA ASN A 103 7.21 2.77 -4.22
C ASN A 103 6.22 1.67 -3.78
N PRO A 104 5.66 0.90 -4.72
CA PRO A 104 4.70 -0.16 -4.42
C PRO A 104 5.31 -1.39 -3.73
N GLU A 105 6.63 -1.53 -3.77
CA GLU A 105 7.36 -2.63 -3.12
C GLU A 105 7.48 -2.41 -1.60
N ASN A 106 7.32 -1.19 -1.12
CA ASN A 106 7.29 -0.90 0.31
C ASN A 106 5.93 -1.29 0.89
N GLN A 107 5.91 -2.35 1.70
CA GLN A 107 4.68 -2.93 2.26
C GLN A 107 3.90 -1.96 3.16
N THR A 108 4.58 -1.03 3.82
CA THR A 108 3.96 -0.07 4.74
C THR A 108 2.94 0.85 4.04
N TYR A 109 3.23 1.28 2.80
CA TYR A 109 2.38 2.25 2.11
C TYR A 109 1.04 1.66 1.67
N PRO A 110 0.99 0.50 0.97
CA PRO A 110 -0.29 -0.11 0.63
C PRO A 110 -1.08 -0.58 1.85
N GLU A 111 -0.42 -1.05 2.93
CA GLU A 111 -1.10 -1.40 4.17
C GLU A 111 -1.77 -0.17 4.81
N ARG A 112 -1.07 0.96 4.88
CA ARG A 112 -1.63 2.20 5.42
C ARG A 112 -2.78 2.71 4.55
N LEU A 113 -2.67 2.61 3.22
CA LEU A 113 -3.73 2.98 2.30
C LEU A 113 -4.97 2.11 2.50
N ALA A 114 -4.79 0.79 2.64
CA ALA A 114 -5.87 -0.14 2.92
C ALA A 114 -6.57 0.14 4.26
N GLN A 115 -5.80 0.43 5.32
CA GLN A 115 -6.34 0.87 6.62
C GLN A 115 -7.14 2.16 6.51
N TYR A 116 -6.67 3.12 5.69
CA TYR A 116 -7.40 4.35 5.42
C TYR A 116 -8.75 4.07 4.74
N TYR A 117 -8.79 3.16 3.78
CA TYR A 117 -10.04 2.73 3.13
C TYR A 117 -11.00 2.08 4.13
N ILE A 118 -10.51 1.24 5.06
CA ILE A 118 -11.33 0.65 6.14
C ILE A 118 -11.93 1.75 7.01
N GLY A 119 -11.12 2.70 7.48
CA GLY A 119 -11.58 3.80 8.32
C GLY A 119 -12.66 4.67 7.65
N ASN A 120 -12.65 4.75 6.33
CA ASN A 120 -13.65 5.47 5.52
C ASN A 120 -14.76 4.56 4.96
N GLN A 121 -14.88 3.32 5.44
CA GLN A 121 -15.89 2.33 5.04
C GLN A 121 -15.87 2.00 3.52
N GLN A 122 -14.74 2.24 2.86
CA GLN A 122 -14.53 1.90 1.45
C GLN A 122 -14.02 0.45 1.34
N TYR A 123 -14.85 -0.49 1.81
CA TYR A 123 -14.44 -1.89 2.01
C TYR A 123 -13.99 -2.58 0.72
N ASP A 124 -14.57 -2.23 -0.45
CA ASP A 124 -14.16 -2.81 -1.73
C ASP A 124 -12.72 -2.46 -2.09
N LYS A 125 -12.33 -1.20 -1.89
CA LYS A 125 -10.95 -0.75 -2.13
C LYS A 125 -9.97 -1.34 -1.10
N ALA A 126 -10.42 -1.50 0.14
CA ALA A 126 -9.63 -2.15 1.17
C ALA A 126 -9.36 -3.62 0.81
N ILE A 127 -10.39 -4.35 0.37
CA ILE A 127 -10.28 -5.73 -0.10
C ILE A 127 -9.29 -5.82 -1.28
N GLU A 128 -9.45 -4.98 -2.30
CA GLU A 128 -8.54 -4.95 -3.45
C GLU A 128 -7.09 -4.71 -3.00
N SER A 129 -6.88 -3.78 -2.07
CA SER A 129 -5.56 -3.48 -1.54
C SER A 129 -4.95 -4.66 -0.78
N TYR A 130 -5.71 -5.33 0.10
CA TYR A 130 -5.21 -6.49 0.85
C TYR A 130 -5.00 -7.73 -0.03
N GLU A 131 -5.82 -7.94 -1.06
CA GLU A 131 -5.55 -8.99 -2.05
C GLU A 131 -4.23 -8.75 -2.80
N LEU A 132 -3.91 -7.49 -3.14
CA LEU A 132 -2.63 -7.14 -3.74
C LEU A 132 -1.46 -7.31 -2.77
N ILE A 133 -1.62 -6.92 -1.49
CA ILE A 133 -0.61 -7.11 -0.45
C ILE A 133 -0.26 -8.59 -0.32
N TYR A 134 -1.27 -9.45 -0.19
CA TYR A 134 -1.07 -10.89 -0.09
C TYR A 134 -0.47 -11.50 -1.37
N ALA A 135 -0.88 -11.02 -2.55
CA ALA A 135 -0.33 -11.48 -3.83
C ALA A 135 1.16 -11.15 -3.99
N HIS A 136 1.66 -10.08 -3.34
CA HIS A 136 3.08 -9.73 -3.34
C HIS A 136 3.87 -10.49 -2.26
N ASN A 137 3.24 -10.80 -1.15
CA ASN A 137 3.86 -11.52 -0.04
C ASN A 137 2.89 -12.55 0.54
N HIS A 138 3.01 -13.81 0.11
CA HIS A 138 2.15 -14.90 0.56
C HIS A 138 2.39 -15.30 2.02
N ASP A 139 3.53 -14.93 2.62
CA ASP A 139 3.79 -15.16 4.04
C ASP A 139 3.03 -14.17 4.95
N ASN A 140 2.43 -13.12 4.36
CA ASN A 140 1.63 -12.14 5.09
C ASN A 140 0.21 -12.70 5.37
N THR A 141 0.12 -13.64 6.33
CA THR A 141 -1.17 -14.23 6.75
C THR A 141 -2.07 -13.22 7.45
N ASP A 142 -1.53 -12.14 8.01
CA ASP A 142 -2.33 -11.05 8.58
C ASP A 142 -3.22 -10.38 7.53
N ALA A 143 -2.73 -10.25 6.29
CA ALA A 143 -3.55 -9.76 5.18
C ALA A 143 -4.77 -10.65 4.93
N LEU A 144 -4.62 -11.98 4.99
CA LEU A 144 -5.74 -12.92 4.87
C LEU A 144 -6.74 -12.80 6.03
N ARG A 145 -6.25 -12.58 7.26
CA ARG A 145 -7.11 -12.39 8.44
C ARG A 145 -7.96 -11.13 8.30
N ILE A 146 -7.37 -10.05 7.79
CA ILE A 146 -8.10 -8.79 7.51
C ILE A 146 -9.10 -9.00 6.36
N LEU A 147 -8.70 -9.70 5.29
CA LEU A 147 -9.62 -10.05 4.20
C LEU A 147 -10.82 -10.86 4.70
N LEU A 148 -10.60 -11.82 5.59
CA LEU A 148 -11.68 -12.61 6.19
C LEU A 148 -12.68 -11.69 6.93
N GLN A 149 -12.20 -10.74 7.73
CA GLN A 149 -13.05 -9.78 8.43
C GLN A 149 -13.81 -8.87 7.45
N LEU A 150 -13.16 -8.39 6.39
CA LEU A 150 -13.78 -7.54 5.38
C LEU A 150 -14.87 -8.29 4.59
N TYR A 151 -14.63 -9.55 4.21
CA TYR A 151 -15.62 -10.39 3.55
C TYR A 151 -16.79 -10.72 4.48
N GLN A 152 -16.53 -10.93 5.78
CA GLN A 152 -17.57 -11.08 6.79
C GLN A 152 -18.43 -9.83 6.89
N GLN A 153 -17.82 -8.65 6.92
CA GLN A 153 -18.55 -7.37 6.96
C GLN A 153 -19.44 -7.17 5.73
N LYS A 154 -19.04 -7.73 4.59
CA LYS A 154 -19.81 -7.69 3.34
C LYS A 154 -20.78 -8.86 3.18
N ASN A 155 -20.83 -9.82 4.10
CA ASN A 155 -21.58 -11.06 4.00
C ASN A 155 -21.23 -11.89 2.74
N ASP A 156 -19.98 -11.80 2.26
CA ASP A 156 -19.49 -12.59 1.13
C ASP A 156 -18.95 -13.95 1.63
N PHE A 157 -19.88 -14.87 1.90
CA PHE A 157 -19.56 -16.19 2.43
C PHE A 157 -18.65 -17.01 1.50
N SER A 158 -18.80 -16.84 0.17
CA SER A 158 -17.97 -17.56 -0.79
C SER A 158 -16.50 -17.15 -0.67
N LYS A 159 -16.25 -15.85 -0.58
CA LYS A 159 -14.90 -15.31 -0.38
C LYS A 159 -14.34 -15.62 1.00
N MET A 160 -15.17 -15.62 2.04
CA MET A 160 -14.79 -16.06 3.38
C MET A 160 -14.24 -17.50 3.37
N LEU A 161 -15.00 -18.45 2.79
CA LEU A 161 -14.58 -19.85 2.73
C LEU A 161 -13.26 -20.01 1.94
N SER A 162 -13.12 -19.34 0.82
CA SER A 162 -11.88 -19.40 0.05
C SER A 162 -10.68 -18.80 0.81
N THR A 163 -10.91 -17.74 1.60
CA THR A 163 -9.86 -17.11 2.42
C THR A 163 -9.47 -18.00 3.60
N ILE A 164 -10.43 -18.68 4.23
CA ILE A 164 -10.17 -19.68 5.26
C ILE A 164 -9.30 -20.82 4.70
N ALA A 165 -9.62 -21.34 3.52
CA ALA A 165 -8.83 -22.39 2.88
C ALA A 165 -7.39 -21.92 2.57
N ARG A 166 -7.18 -20.64 2.23
CA ARG A 166 -5.84 -20.06 2.07
C ARG A 166 -5.09 -20.01 3.40
N LEU A 167 -5.75 -19.57 4.49
CA LEU A 167 -5.16 -19.53 5.83
C LEU A 167 -4.78 -20.94 6.33
N GLU A 168 -5.65 -21.91 6.15
CA GLU A 168 -5.37 -23.32 6.53
C GLU A 168 -4.15 -23.90 5.80
N LYS A 169 -3.98 -23.51 4.55
CA LYS A 169 -2.82 -23.94 3.74
C LYS A 169 -1.51 -23.38 4.30
N GLU A 170 -1.51 -22.12 4.75
CA GLU A 170 -0.29 -21.43 5.22
C GLU A 170 0.00 -21.72 6.71
N GLU A 171 -1.02 -21.81 7.55
CA GLU A 171 -0.87 -21.92 9.01
C GLU A 171 -1.22 -23.33 9.55
N GLY A 172 -1.83 -24.17 8.73
CA GLY A 172 -2.40 -25.45 9.13
C GLY A 172 -3.85 -25.34 9.62
N GLU A 173 -4.51 -26.48 9.77
CA GLU A 173 -5.88 -26.56 10.26
C GLU A 173 -5.97 -26.06 11.71
N SER A 174 -6.91 -25.15 12.00
CA SER A 174 -7.20 -24.68 13.34
C SER A 174 -8.68 -24.86 13.68
N GLU A 175 -8.96 -25.07 14.97
CA GLU A 175 -10.34 -25.19 15.48
C GLU A 175 -11.17 -23.93 15.18
N GLN A 176 -10.55 -22.75 15.18
CA GLN A 176 -11.22 -21.49 14.85
C GLN A 176 -11.70 -21.44 13.39
N PHE A 177 -10.94 -22.01 12.46
CA PHE A 177 -11.33 -22.06 11.05
C PHE A 177 -12.49 -23.02 10.85
N THR A 178 -12.49 -24.15 11.53
CA THR A 178 -13.60 -25.12 11.51
C THR A 178 -14.90 -24.47 11.99
N LEU A 179 -14.88 -23.75 13.11
CA LEU A 179 -16.04 -23.02 13.64
C LEU A 179 -16.52 -21.90 12.70
N SER A 180 -15.61 -21.23 12.00
CA SER A 180 -15.95 -20.16 11.04
C SER A 180 -16.64 -20.70 9.78
N LYS A 181 -16.37 -21.95 9.39
CA LYS A 181 -17.04 -22.63 8.26
C LYS A 181 -18.48 -23.07 8.59
N MET A 182 -18.80 -23.23 9.88
CA MET A 182 -20.10 -23.72 10.35
C MET A 182 -21.12 -22.62 10.62
N ARG A 183 -20.75 -21.37 10.53
CA ARG A 183 -21.62 -20.20 10.69
C ARG A 183 -22.06 -19.62 9.38
#